data_b59e57b0d3320ca378004b24cd9d0749
#
_entry.id   b59e57b0d3320ca378004b24cd9d0749
#
_cell.length_a   1.000
_cell.length_b   1.000
_cell.length_c   1.000
_cell.angle_alpha   90.00
_cell.angle_beta   90.00
_cell.angle_gamma   90.00
#
_symmetry.space_group_name_H-M   'P 1'
#
loop_
_entity.id
_entity.type
_entity.pdbx_description
1 polymer ?
#
loop_
_entity_poly.entity_id
_entity_poly.type
_entity_poly.pdbx_seq_one_letter_code
_entity_poly.pdbx_strand_id
1 'polypeptide(L)'
;MTRTPTTSTGHRARPGSRREDIAAAAIELFLDRGVAATRMEDILAAAGVSVGSFYHHFRNKLSLAATVYLEHLQRFQRDLLVELDRHARTEDAVRGLVLAYLRWAGADPRAMRYLALCREPNVAEISEGEEARLKQSFYGRLAGWLDERAATGELRALPHEHSCALWLGPAEQLVRAAIDPSGYSATPDPDTLGAHLAHAERVLADAAWEALRRPALGDDADQAP
;
A
#
# COMPACT_ATOMS: atom_id res chain seq x y z
N MET A 1 -15.57 -52.05 18.64
CA MET A 1 -15.54 -51.07 17.53
C MET A 1 -15.79 -49.71 18.10
N THR A 2 -14.74 -48.97 18.43
CA THR A 2 -14.82 -47.67 19.13
C THR A 2 -14.49 -46.60 18.12
N ARG A 3 -15.49 -45.76 17.82
CA ARG A 3 -15.30 -44.58 16.93
C ARG A 3 -14.75 -43.42 17.74
N THR A 4 -13.56 -42.97 17.40
CA THR A 4 -12.92 -41.75 17.89
C THR A 4 -13.55 -40.54 17.20
N PRO A 5 -13.95 -39.48 17.91
CA PRO A 5 -14.36 -38.24 17.25
C PRO A 5 -13.14 -37.40 16.90
N THR A 6 -13.00 -37.04 15.64
CA THR A 6 -12.02 -36.11 15.13
C THR A 6 -12.44 -34.70 15.54
N THR A 7 -11.74 -34.09 16.48
CA THR A 7 -11.89 -32.68 16.87
C THR A 7 -11.22 -31.82 15.81
N SER A 8 -12.03 -31.20 14.97
CA SER A 8 -11.63 -30.09 14.09
C SER A 8 -11.30 -28.89 14.98
N THR A 9 -10.03 -28.57 15.09
CA THR A 9 -9.55 -27.35 15.77
C THR A 9 -9.81 -26.18 14.86
N GLY A 10 -11.00 -25.57 14.96
CA GLY A 10 -11.33 -24.32 14.35
C GLY A 10 -10.41 -23.23 14.93
N HIS A 11 -9.58 -22.64 14.09
CA HIS A 11 -8.78 -21.48 14.40
C HIS A 11 -9.74 -20.32 14.75
N ARG A 12 -9.98 -20.12 16.05
CA ARG A 12 -10.77 -18.99 16.57
C ARG A 12 -9.93 -17.73 16.36
N ALA A 13 -10.12 -17.06 15.23
CA ALA A 13 -9.69 -15.68 15.07
C ALA A 13 -10.22 -14.85 16.25
N ARG A 14 -9.40 -13.96 16.80
CA ARG A 14 -9.84 -12.96 17.78
C ARG A 14 -11.04 -12.24 17.19
N PRO A 15 -12.14 -12.04 17.96
CA PRO A 15 -13.27 -11.29 17.44
C PRO A 15 -12.78 -9.87 17.14
N GLY A 16 -12.65 -9.52 15.87
CA GLY A 16 -12.52 -8.16 15.39
C GLY A 16 -13.75 -7.35 15.83
N SER A 17 -13.66 -6.05 15.81
CA SER A 17 -14.87 -5.25 15.96
C SER A 17 -15.83 -5.57 14.80
N ARG A 18 -17.13 -5.51 15.02
CA ARG A 18 -18.15 -5.72 13.96
C ARG A 18 -17.88 -4.88 12.71
N ARG A 19 -17.29 -3.71 12.91
CA ARG A 19 -16.87 -2.81 11.85
C ARG A 19 -15.73 -3.41 11.01
N GLU A 20 -14.75 -4.02 11.66
CA GLU A 20 -13.62 -4.70 10.98
C GLU A 20 -14.10 -5.94 10.23
N ASP A 21 -15.02 -6.72 10.78
CA ASP A 21 -15.61 -7.89 10.11
C ASP A 21 -16.33 -7.48 8.82
N ILE A 22 -17.12 -6.39 8.87
CA ILE A 22 -17.82 -5.83 7.70
C ILE A 22 -16.79 -5.34 6.66
N ALA A 23 -15.76 -4.61 7.08
CA ALA A 23 -14.73 -4.08 6.19
C ALA A 23 -13.96 -5.21 5.49
N ALA A 24 -13.53 -6.23 6.23
CA ALA A 24 -12.81 -7.38 5.69
C ALA A 24 -13.65 -8.15 4.66
N ALA A 25 -14.91 -8.45 4.99
CA ALA A 25 -15.84 -9.13 4.07
C ALA A 25 -16.09 -8.31 2.79
N ALA A 26 -16.21 -6.98 2.93
CA ALA A 26 -16.42 -6.09 1.80
C ALA A 26 -15.20 -6.03 0.87
N ILE A 27 -13.97 -5.97 1.40
CA ILE A 27 -12.73 -5.96 0.60
C ILE A 27 -12.69 -7.20 -0.30
N GLU A 28 -12.92 -8.40 0.24
CA GLU A 28 -12.90 -9.64 -0.54
C GLU A 28 -13.90 -9.58 -1.70
N LEU A 29 -15.13 -9.16 -1.43
CA LEU A 29 -16.18 -9.05 -2.44
C LEU A 29 -15.89 -7.95 -3.47
N PHE A 30 -15.32 -6.83 -3.05
CA PHE A 30 -14.96 -5.73 -3.95
C PHE A 30 -13.78 -6.10 -4.87
N LEU A 31 -12.81 -6.86 -4.36
CA LEU A 31 -11.68 -7.36 -5.17
C LEU A 31 -12.10 -8.45 -6.15
N ASP A 32 -13.13 -9.26 -5.80
CA ASP A 32 -13.65 -10.34 -6.63
C ASP A 32 -14.47 -9.81 -7.82
N ARG A 33 -15.38 -8.88 -7.58
CA ARG A 33 -16.42 -8.49 -8.56
C ARG A 33 -16.63 -6.98 -8.71
N GLY A 34 -15.85 -6.16 -8.07
CA GLY A 34 -15.99 -4.69 -8.04
C GLY A 34 -17.04 -4.20 -7.05
N VAL A 35 -16.97 -2.91 -6.70
CA VAL A 35 -17.91 -2.28 -5.76
C VAL A 35 -19.31 -2.21 -6.37
N ALA A 36 -19.42 -1.88 -7.66
CA ALA A 36 -20.71 -1.74 -8.33
C ALA A 36 -21.52 -3.05 -8.30
N ALA A 37 -20.89 -4.19 -8.69
CA ALA A 37 -21.55 -5.47 -8.79
C ALA A 37 -21.79 -6.17 -7.44
N THR A 38 -21.12 -5.76 -6.37
CA THR A 38 -21.30 -6.34 -5.03
C THR A 38 -22.63 -5.90 -4.43
N ARG A 39 -23.44 -6.85 -3.98
CA ARG A 39 -24.73 -6.58 -3.30
C ARG A 39 -24.51 -6.39 -1.81
N MET A 40 -25.38 -5.60 -1.18
CA MET A 40 -25.35 -5.39 0.26
C MET A 40 -25.59 -6.70 1.03
N GLU A 41 -26.51 -7.50 0.55
CA GLU A 41 -26.87 -8.80 1.15
C GLU A 41 -25.68 -9.74 1.20
N ASP A 42 -24.80 -9.72 0.18
CA ASP A 42 -23.60 -10.54 0.13
C ASP A 42 -22.60 -10.11 1.21
N ILE A 43 -22.44 -8.79 1.42
CA ILE A 43 -21.57 -8.24 2.47
C ILE A 43 -22.09 -8.64 3.85
N LEU A 44 -23.40 -8.48 4.09
CA LEU A 44 -24.04 -8.84 5.37
C LEU A 44 -23.87 -10.32 5.69
N ALA A 45 -24.11 -11.18 4.68
CA ALA A 45 -23.96 -12.62 4.81
C ALA A 45 -22.50 -13.02 5.08
N ALA A 46 -21.54 -12.47 4.33
CA ALA A 46 -20.12 -12.77 4.48
C ALA A 46 -19.57 -12.28 5.83
N ALA A 47 -20.02 -11.13 6.31
CA ALA A 47 -19.62 -10.57 7.62
C ALA A 47 -20.37 -11.20 8.80
N GLY A 48 -21.45 -11.96 8.56
CA GLY A 48 -22.29 -12.53 9.61
C GLY A 48 -23.00 -11.48 10.47
N VAL A 49 -23.41 -10.34 9.88
CA VAL A 49 -24.02 -9.22 10.58
C VAL A 49 -25.44 -8.92 10.10
N SER A 50 -26.25 -8.31 10.97
CA SER A 50 -27.58 -7.83 10.59
C SER A 50 -27.52 -6.51 9.83
N VAL A 51 -28.59 -6.20 9.08
CA VAL A 51 -28.79 -4.89 8.42
C VAL A 51 -28.61 -3.73 9.39
N GLY A 52 -29.20 -3.81 10.58
CA GLY A 52 -29.09 -2.77 11.60
C GLY A 52 -27.65 -2.55 12.09
N SER A 53 -26.88 -3.66 12.25
CA SER A 53 -25.48 -3.60 12.62
C SER A 53 -24.65 -2.90 11.54
N PHE A 54 -24.92 -3.15 10.25
CA PHE A 54 -24.26 -2.47 9.16
C PHE A 54 -24.49 -0.95 9.21
N TYR A 55 -25.76 -0.53 9.25
CA TYR A 55 -26.10 0.89 9.23
C TYR A 55 -25.69 1.66 10.50
N HIS A 56 -25.36 0.95 11.57
CA HIS A 56 -24.71 1.56 12.74
C HIS A 56 -23.28 2.04 12.44
N HIS A 57 -22.57 1.37 11.52
CA HIS A 57 -21.17 1.66 11.19
C HIS A 57 -21.00 2.42 9.87
N PHE A 58 -21.81 2.13 8.87
CA PHE A 58 -21.66 2.65 7.51
C PHE A 58 -23.00 3.12 6.95
N ARG A 59 -22.98 4.29 6.30
CA ARG A 59 -24.19 4.89 5.73
C ARG A 59 -24.76 4.07 4.55
N ASN A 60 -23.88 3.56 3.70
CA ASN A 60 -24.19 2.74 2.53
C ASN A 60 -22.93 2.02 2.04
N LYS A 61 -23.08 1.19 0.99
CA LYS A 61 -21.98 0.42 0.38
C LYS A 61 -20.83 1.33 -0.15
N LEU A 62 -21.16 2.43 -0.79
CA LEU A 62 -20.14 3.34 -1.33
C LEU A 62 -19.38 4.06 -0.21
N SER A 63 -20.06 4.47 0.87
CA SER A 63 -19.39 5.05 2.04
C SER A 63 -18.50 4.03 2.75
N LEU A 64 -18.89 2.76 2.81
CA LEU A 64 -18.03 1.67 3.29
C LEU A 64 -16.78 1.54 2.41
N ALA A 65 -16.93 1.47 1.09
CA ALA A 65 -15.82 1.35 0.16
C ALA A 65 -14.84 2.54 0.29
N ALA A 66 -15.35 3.78 0.31
CA ALA A 66 -14.54 4.98 0.47
C ALA A 66 -13.82 5.00 1.85
N THR A 67 -14.52 4.65 2.91
CA THR A 67 -13.93 4.60 4.28
C THR A 67 -12.79 3.60 4.34
N VAL A 68 -12.98 2.39 3.84
CA VAL A 68 -11.96 1.34 3.83
C VAL A 68 -10.74 1.76 2.99
N TYR A 69 -10.97 2.39 1.83
CA TYR A 69 -9.90 2.93 0.99
C TYR A 69 -9.05 3.96 1.75
N LEU A 70 -9.70 4.96 2.36
CA LEU A 70 -9.01 6.02 3.09
C LEU A 70 -8.24 5.50 4.31
N GLU A 71 -8.79 4.55 5.04
CA GLU A 71 -8.11 3.94 6.21
C GLU A 71 -6.86 3.17 5.79
N HIS A 72 -6.94 2.40 4.70
CA HIS A 72 -5.77 1.71 4.18
C HIS A 72 -4.72 2.68 3.63
N LEU A 73 -5.12 3.72 2.90
CA LEU A 73 -4.22 4.76 2.41
C LEU A 73 -3.51 5.48 3.58
N GLN A 74 -4.27 5.91 4.59
CA GLN A 74 -3.71 6.58 5.77
C GLN A 74 -2.74 5.69 6.53
N ARG A 75 -3.08 4.40 6.74
CA ARG A 75 -2.20 3.44 7.40
C ARG A 75 -0.92 3.23 6.61
N PHE A 76 -1.03 3.01 5.31
CA PHE A 76 0.11 2.86 4.40
C PHE A 76 1.06 4.06 4.46
N GLN A 77 0.54 5.27 4.27
CA GLN A 77 1.35 6.50 4.30
C GLN A 77 1.99 6.75 5.65
N ARG A 78 1.27 6.52 6.75
CA ARG A 78 1.80 6.64 8.10
C ARG A 78 2.96 5.67 8.34
N ASP A 79 2.82 4.41 7.94
CA ASP A 79 3.84 3.38 8.17
C ASP A 79 5.11 3.69 7.36
N LEU A 80 4.98 4.25 6.14
CA LEU A 80 6.11 4.75 5.36
C LEU A 80 6.81 5.96 6.02
N LEU A 81 6.05 6.92 6.55
CA LEU A 81 6.64 8.08 7.25
C LEU A 81 7.35 7.67 8.55
N VAL A 82 6.80 6.70 9.28
CA VAL A 82 7.46 6.14 10.48
C VAL A 82 8.79 5.50 10.10
N GLU A 83 8.85 4.79 8.97
CA GLU A 83 10.10 4.21 8.49
C GLU A 83 11.10 5.29 8.08
N LEU A 84 10.67 6.34 7.37
CA LEU A 84 11.51 7.48 7.00
C LEU A 84 12.16 8.13 8.22
N ASP A 85 11.37 8.38 9.27
CA ASP A 85 11.82 9.05 10.49
C ASP A 85 12.69 8.16 11.40
N ARG A 86 12.72 6.84 11.17
CA ARG A 86 13.53 5.88 11.96
C ARG A 86 15.02 6.01 11.74
N HIS A 87 15.45 6.48 10.57
CA HIS A 87 16.84 6.44 10.14
C HIS A 87 17.55 7.78 10.34
N ALA A 88 18.73 7.74 10.97
CA ALA A 88 19.56 8.90 11.15
C ALA A 88 20.40 9.22 9.89
N ARG A 89 20.75 8.20 9.09
CA ARG A 89 21.53 8.36 7.86
C ARG A 89 20.60 8.46 6.67
N THR A 90 20.87 9.40 5.79
CA THR A 90 20.09 9.63 4.56
C THR A 90 20.03 8.40 3.67
N GLU A 91 21.14 7.69 3.50
CA GLU A 91 21.18 6.43 2.73
C GLU A 91 20.23 5.37 3.28
N ASP A 92 20.28 5.17 4.61
CA ASP A 92 19.43 4.16 5.27
C ASP A 92 17.93 4.54 5.16
N ALA A 93 17.62 5.84 5.22
CA ALA A 93 16.26 6.33 5.05
C ALA A 93 15.73 6.14 3.61
N VAL A 94 16.58 6.46 2.60
CA VAL A 94 16.21 6.26 1.18
C VAL A 94 15.96 4.78 0.90
N ARG A 95 16.87 3.90 1.31
CA ARG A 95 16.72 2.44 1.14
C ARG A 95 15.56 1.90 1.95
N GLY A 96 15.45 2.32 3.20
CA GLY A 96 14.42 1.90 4.15
C GLY A 96 13.01 2.16 3.65
N LEU A 97 12.76 3.31 3.01
CA LEU A 97 11.43 3.65 2.48
C LEU A 97 11.02 2.71 1.34
N VAL A 98 11.94 2.36 0.43
CA VAL A 98 11.69 1.37 -0.64
C VAL A 98 11.38 0.00 -0.05
N LEU A 99 12.19 -0.44 0.93
CA LEU A 99 11.98 -1.71 1.62
C LEU A 99 10.64 -1.75 2.36
N ALA A 100 10.27 -0.66 3.05
CA ALA A 100 8.99 -0.55 3.74
C ALA A 100 7.81 -0.65 2.77
N TYR A 101 7.91 0.01 1.60
CA TYR A 101 6.89 -0.07 0.55
C TYR A 101 6.69 -1.51 0.07
N LEU A 102 7.76 -2.20 -0.29
CA LEU A 102 7.69 -3.58 -0.79
C LEU A 102 7.19 -4.56 0.28
N ARG A 103 7.67 -4.43 1.51
CA ARG A 103 7.22 -5.25 2.65
C ARG A 103 5.75 -5.03 2.98
N TRP A 104 5.28 -3.77 2.94
CA TRP A 104 3.88 -3.47 3.16
C TRP A 104 3.00 -4.14 2.10
N ALA A 105 3.39 -4.05 0.83
CA ALA A 105 2.69 -4.70 -0.28
C ALA A 105 2.67 -6.23 -0.13
N GLY A 106 3.77 -6.83 0.33
CA GLY A 106 3.87 -8.27 0.55
C GLY A 106 3.17 -8.77 1.82
N ALA A 107 3.09 -7.92 2.87
CA ALA A 107 2.45 -8.29 4.13
C ALA A 107 0.91 -8.20 4.08
N ASP A 108 0.38 -7.28 3.29
CA ASP A 108 -1.08 -7.12 3.08
C ASP A 108 -1.42 -6.94 1.59
N PRO A 109 -1.28 -8.02 0.79
CA PRO A 109 -1.53 -7.97 -0.66
C PRO A 109 -2.96 -7.54 -1.00
N ARG A 110 -3.93 -7.87 -0.14
CA ARG A 110 -5.34 -7.50 -0.34
C ARG A 110 -5.55 -6.00 -0.18
N ALA A 111 -5.01 -5.41 0.88
CA ALA A 111 -5.06 -3.96 1.05
C ALA A 111 -4.36 -3.23 -0.10
N MET A 112 -3.17 -3.71 -0.53
CA MET A 112 -2.47 -3.13 -1.67
C MET A 112 -3.28 -3.23 -2.97
N ARG A 113 -3.86 -4.40 -3.27
CA ARG A 113 -4.73 -4.56 -4.43
C ARG A 113 -5.95 -3.63 -4.34
N TYR A 114 -6.55 -3.51 -3.16
CA TYR A 114 -7.68 -2.62 -2.94
C TYR A 114 -7.33 -1.16 -3.23
N LEU A 115 -6.20 -0.68 -2.72
CA LEU A 115 -5.69 0.67 -2.99
C LEU A 115 -5.38 0.91 -4.48
N ALA A 116 -4.88 -0.10 -5.18
CA ALA A 116 -4.47 0.04 -6.57
C ALA A 116 -5.63 -0.11 -7.57
N LEU A 117 -6.60 -0.98 -7.31
CA LEU A 117 -7.60 -1.42 -8.28
C LEU A 117 -9.00 -0.91 -8.00
N CYS A 118 -9.38 -0.67 -6.73
CA CYS A 118 -10.76 -0.30 -6.37
C CYS A 118 -11.01 1.21 -6.39
N ARG A 119 -10.57 1.89 -7.46
CA ARG A 119 -10.83 3.33 -7.68
C ARG A 119 -12.00 3.54 -8.63
N GLU A 120 -13.15 2.94 -8.33
CA GLU A 120 -14.38 3.22 -9.09
C GLU A 120 -14.75 4.71 -8.97
N PRO A 121 -15.26 5.35 -10.06
CA PRO A 121 -15.56 6.80 -10.06
C PRO A 121 -16.42 7.26 -8.89
N ASN A 122 -17.47 6.50 -8.55
CA ASN A 122 -18.38 6.82 -7.45
C ASN A 122 -17.73 6.74 -6.06
N VAL A 123 -16.72 5.86 -5.88
CA VAL A 123 -15.92 5.78 -4.65
C VAL A 123 -14.93 6.93 -4.60
N ALA A 124 -14.30 7.24 -5.72
CA ALA A 124 -13.37 8.36 -5.85
C ALA A 124 -14.04 9.68 -5.51
N GLU A 125 -15.24 9.94 -6.03
CA GLU A 125 -16.02 11.16 -5.74
C GLU A 125 -16.27 11.36 -4.23
N ILE A 126 -16.61 10.27 -3.50
CA ILE A 126 -16.87 10.35 -2.05
C ILE A 126 -15.58 10.59 -1.25
N SER A 127 -14.45 10.06 -1.72
CA SER A 127 -13.17 10.09 -1.01
C SER A 127 -12.27 11.26 -1.41
N GLU A 128 -12.54 11.95 -2.52
CA GLU A 128 -11.63 12.90 -3.19
C GLU A 128 -11.02 13.94 -2.24
N GLY A 129 -11.84 14.63 -1.45
CA GLY A 129 -11.35 15.68 -0.57
C GLY A 129 -10.44 15.19 0.56
N GLU A 130 -10.71 14.02 1.14
CA GLU A 130 -9.88 13.42 2.18
C GLU A 130 -8.65 12.75 1.57
N GLU A 131 -8.79 12.07 0.44
CA GLU A 131 -7.67 11.50 -0.30
C GLU A 131 -6.66 12.58 -0.70
N ALA A 132 -7.13 13.73 -1.22
CA ALA A 132 -6.26 14.85 -1.57
C ALA A 132 -5.50 15.38 -0.35
N ARG A 133 -6.16 15.53 0.80
CA ARG A 133 -5.52 15.95 2.05
C ARG A 133 -4.46 14.96 2.52
N LEU A 134 -4.75 13.67 2.51
CA LEU A 134 -3.80 12.62 2.88
C LEU A 134 -2.58 12.63 1.97
N LYS A 135 -2.78 12.72 0.65
CA LYS A 135 -1.70 12.81 -0.33
C LYS A 135 -0.88 14.07 -0.16
N GLN A 136 -1.52 15.22 0.00
CA GLN A 136 -0.81 16.50 0.22
C GLN A 136 0.05 16.45 1.48
N SER A 137 -0.48 15.92 2.57
CA SER A 137 0.28 15.76 3.82
C SER A 137 1.48 14.83 3.64
N PHE A 138 1.27 13.67 3.02
CA PHE A 138 2.33 12.68 2.79
C PHE A 138 3.44 13.22 1.88
N TYR A 139 3.08 13.72 0.68
CA TYR A 139 4.07 14.25 -0.25
C TYR A 139 4.73 15.54 0.25
N GLY A 140 4.02 16.36 1.03
CA GLY A 140 4.61 17.53 1.70
C GLY A 140 5.69 17.15 2.71
N ARG A 141 5.50 16.06 3.46
CA ARG A 141 6.52 15.52 4.37
C ARG A 141 7.73 14.98 3.60
N LEU A 142 7.52 14.22 2.52
CA LEU A 142 8.62 13.75 1.68
C LEU A 142 9.39 14.91 1.04
N ALA A 143 8.69 15.92 0.51
CA ALA A 143 9.30 17.11 -0.08
C ALA A 143 10.20 17.85 0.94
N GLY A 144 9.68 18.15 2.13
CA GLY A 144 10.46 18.80 3.18
C GLY A 144 11.70 18.00 3.58
N TRP A 145 11.58 16.68 3.69
CA TRP A 145 12.71 15.80 3.98
C TRP A 145 13.76 15.81 2.86
N LEU A 146 13.34 15.79 1.59
CA LEU A 146 14.21 15.87 0.42
C LEU A 146 14.95 17.22 0.37
N ASP A 147 14.24 18.34 0.62
CA ASP A 147 14.82 19.68 0.61
C ASP A 147 15.91 19.83 1.69
N GLU A 148 15.69 19.32 2.90
CA GLU A 148 16.68 19.33 3.97
C GLU A 148 17.94 18.57 3.57
N ARG A 149 17.83 17.40 2.95
CA ARG A 149 18.98 16.57 2.53
C ARG A 149 19.68 17.11 1.29
N ALA A 150 18.95 17.76 0.41
CA ALA A 150 19.54 18.48 -0.73
C ALA A 150 20.32 19.72 -0.24
N ALA A 151 19.81 20.47 0.73
CA ALA A 151 20.47 21.62 1.32
C ALA A 151 21.79 21.24 2.03
N THR A 152 21.85 20.06 2.67
CA THR A 152 23.12 19.55 3.27
C THR A 152 24.07 18.95 2.23
N GLY A 153 23.63 18.79 0.97
CA GLY A 153 24.44 18.23 -0.11
C GLY A 153 24.54 16.71 -0.10
N GLU A 154 23.71 16.03 0.67
CA GLU A 154 23.62 14.57 0.72
C GLU A 154 22.86 14.00 -0.48
N LEU A 155 21.80 14.70 -0.93
CA LEU A 155 21.02 14.36 -2.09
C LEU A 155 21.17 15.39 -3.23
N ARG A 156 20.78 14.98 -4.43
CA ARG A 156 20.63 15.87 -5.59
C ARG A 156 19.47 16.83 -5.36
N ALA A 157 19.63 18.09 -5.73
CA ALA A 157 18.54 19.06 -5.80
C ALA A 157 17.74 18.83 -7.08
N LEU A 158 16.68 18.03 -6.99
CA LEU A 158 15.78 17.69 -8.10
C LEU A 158 14.36 18.21 -7.80
N PRO A 159 13.51 18.47 -8.82
CA PRO A 159 12.09 18.67 -8.59
C PRO A 159 11.50 17.50 -7.79
N HIS A 160 10.57 17.78 -6.87
CA HIS A 160 10.04 16.78 -5.94
C HIS A 160 9.38 15.59 -6.68
N GLU A 161 8.65 15.86 -7.77
CA GLU A 161 8.06 14.82 -8.62
C GLU A 161 9.12 13.89 -9.25
N HIS A 162 10.28 14.43 -9.65
CA HIS A 162 11.37 13.62 -10.17
C HIS A 162 12.01 12.79 -9.06
N SER A 163 12.24 13.40 -7.88
CA SER A 163 12.77 12.68 -6.73
C SER A 163 11.86 11.53 -6.32
N CYS A 164 10.56 11.75 -6.20
CA CYS A 164 9.58 10.71 -5.86
C CYS A 164 9.51 9.60 -6.92
N ALA A 165 9.55 9.97 -8.22
CA ALA A 165 9.54 9.01 -9.31
C ALA A 165 10.79 8.11 -9.32
N LEU A 166 11.96 8.67 -9.05
CA LEU A 166 13.21 7.91 -8.93
C LEU A 166 13.25 7.07 -7.65
N TRP A 167 12.66 7.55 -6.57
CA TRP A 167 12.69 6.91 -5.26
C TRP A 167 11.77 5.69 -5.19
N LEU A 168 10.47 5.93 -5.37
CA LEU A 168 9.43 4.91 -5.19
C LEU A 168 8.87 4.35 -6.51
N GLY A 169 9.03 5.08 -7.62
CA GLY A 169 8.44 4.69 -8.90
C GLY A 169 8.78 3.27 -9.36
N PRO A 170 10.05 2.80 -9.30
CA PRO A 170 10.38 1.42 -9.67
C PRO A 170 9.69 0.38 -8.78
N ALA A 171 9.61 0.64 -7.46
CA ALA A 171 8.92 -0.25 -6.52
C ALA A 171 7.39 -0.24 -6.76
N GLU A 172 6.82 0.94 -6.98
CA GLU A 172 5.40 1.08 -7.34
C GLU A 172 5.06 0.31 -8.62
N GLN A 173 5.91 0.42 -9.64
CA GLN A 173 5.70 -0.26 -10.92
C GLN A 173 5.81 -1.78 -10.77
N LEU A 174 6.79 -2.27 -9.98
CA LEU A 174 6.93 -3.70 -9.71
C LEU A 174 5.70 -4.25 -8.98
N VAL A 175 5.25 -3.57 -7.91
CA VAL A 175 4.07 -3.97 -7.16
C VAL A 175 2.83 -3.94 -8.05
N ARG A 176 2.63 -2.88 -8.84
CA ARG A 176 1.52 -2.77 -9.78
C ARG A 176 1.50 -3.94 -10.77
N ALA A 177 2.65 -4.27 -11.37
CA ALA A 177 2.77 -5.39 -12.30
C ALA A 177 2.47 -6.74 -11.62
N ALA A 178 2.79 -6.88 -10.35
CA ALA A 178 2.58 -8.10 -9.58
C ALA A 178 1.14 -8.30 -9.09
N ILE A 179 0.34 -7.22 -8.93
CA ILE A 179 -1.03 -7.30 -8.43
C ILE A 179 -2.11 -7.16 -9.50
N ASP A 180 -1.75 -6.69 -10.70
CA ASP A 180 -2.68 -6.52 -11.83
C ASP A 180 -2.77 -7.82 -12.64
N PRO A 181 -3.90 -8.54 -12.63
CA PRO A 181 -4.05 -9.79 -13.37
C PRO A 181 -4.02 -9.60 -14.91
N SER A 182 -4.21 -8.38 -15.41
CA SER A 182 -4.10 -8.04 -16.82
C SER A 182 -2.68 -7.64 -17.23
N GLY A 183 -1.73 -7.61 -16.29
CA GLY A 183 -0.37 -7.14 -16.47
C GLY A 183 0.56 -8.10 -17.20
N TYR A 184 1.75 -7.61 -17.49
CA TYR A 184 2.80 -8.24 -18.31
C TYR A 184 3.40 -9.52 -17.69
N SER A 185 3.19 -9.76 -16.42
CA SER A 185 3.71 -10.90 -15.68
C SER A 185 2.56 -11.82 -15.28
N ALA A 186 2.77 -13.13 -15.36
CA ALA A 186 1.88 -14.07 -14.69
C ALA A 186 1.77 -13.61 -13.22
N THR A 187 0.58 -13.18 -12.84
CA THR A 187 0.33 -12.64 -11.49
C THR A 187 0.80 -13.65 -10.45
N PRO A 188 1.75 -13.30 -9.58
CA PRO A 188 2.05 -14.19 -8.47
C PRO A 188 0.75 -14.42 -7.68
N ASP A 189 0.54 -15.66 -7.25
CA ASP A 189 -0.45 -15.96 -6.25
C ASP A 189 -0.30 -14.95 -5.10
N PRO A 190 -1.38 -14.34 -4.60
CA PRO A 190 -1.32 -13.42 -3.45
C PRO A 190 -0.48 -13.96 -2.29
N ASP A 191 -0.50 -15.28 -2.08
CA ASP A 191 0.27 -15.95 -1.02
C ASP A 191 1.79 -15.97 -1.31
N THR A 192 2.21 -15.77 -2.56
CA THR A 192 3.63 -15.74 -2.97
C THR A 192 4.14 -14.33 -3.28
N LEU A 193 3.28 -13.32 -3.26
CA LEU A 193 3.65 -11.94 -3.58
C LEU A 193 4.80 -11.44 -2.70
N GLY A 194 4.76 -11.69 -1.39
CA GLY A 194 5.81 -11.30 -0.47
C GLY A 194 7.17 -11.86 -0.85
N ALA A 195 7.25 -13.15 -1.20
CA ALA A 195 8.49 -13.79 -1.64
C ALA A 195 8.99 -13.22 -2.98
N HIS A 196 8.07 -12.93 -3.92
CA HIS A 196 8.41 -12.31 -5.20
C HIS A 196 9.01 -10.91 -5.01
N LEU A 197 8.43 -10.09 -4.16
CA LEU A 197 8.91 -8.72 -3.88
C LEU A 197 10.23 -8.73 -3.10
N ALA A 198 10.43 -9.66 -2.17
CA ALA A 198 11.67 -9.78 -1.39
C ALA A 198 12.93 -9.98 -2.27
N HIS A 199 12.78 -10.63 -3.43
CA HIS A 199 13.88 -10.80 -4.38
C HIS A 199 14.38 -9.47 -4.96
N ALA A 200 13.49 -8.50 -5.15
CA ALA A 200 13.80 -7.18 -5.71
C ALA A 200 14.23 -6.14 -4.65
N GLU A 201 14.04 -6.42 -3.35
CA GLU A 201 14.24 -5.45 -2.28
C GLU A 201 15.58 -4.72 -2.37
N ARG A 202 16.68 -5.49 -2.41
CA ARG A 202 18.03 -4.93 -2.45
C ARG A 202 18.28 -4.11 -3.71
N VAL A 203 17.92 -4.67 -4.88
CA VAL A 203 18.18 -4.04 -6.17
C VAL A 203 17.48 -2.70 -6.26
N LEU A 204 16.21 -2.63 -5.87
CA LEU A 204 15.43 -1.39 -5.94
C LEU A 204 15.86 -0.38 -4.89
N ALA A 205 16.20 -0.81 -3.68
CA ALA A 205 16.73 0.07 -2.65
C ALA A 205 18.09 0.68 -3.04
N ASP A 206 18.99 -0.13 -3.62
CA ASP A 206 20.28 0.34 -4.12
C ASP A 206 20.10 1.32 -5.29
N ALA A 207 19.23 0.99 -6.25
CA ALA A 207 18.94 1.87 -7.39
C ALA A 207 18.37 3.22 -6.95
N ALA A 208 17.45 3.24 -5.98
CA ALA A 208 16.89 4.48 -5.45
C ALA A 208 17.98 5.37 -4.80
N TRP A 209 18.87 4.77 -4.01
CA TRP A 209 19.99 5.49 -3.42
C TRP A 209 20.93 6.08 -4.49
N GLU A 210 21.36 5.28 -5.46
CA GLU A 210 22.23 5.74 -6.55
C GLU A 210 21.59 6.85 -7.41
N ALA A 211 20.28 6.80 -7.60
CA ALA A 211 19.55 7.82 -8.34
C ALA A 211 19.45 9.16 -7.60
N LEU A 212 19.34 9.13 -6.27
CA LEU A 212 19.09 10.30 -5.45
C LEU A 212 20.35 10.90 -4.81
N ARG A 213 21.37 10.08 -4.49
CA ARG A 213 22.59 10.56 -3.84
C ARG A 213 23.31 11.63 -4.69
N ARG A 214 23.90 12.59 -4.05
CA ARG A 214 24.81 13.50 -4.76
C ARG A 214 26.07 12.74 -5.17
N PRO A 215 26.50 12.79 -6.44
CA PRO A 215 27.77 12.19 -6.86
C PRO A 215 28.92 12.73 -6.04
N ALA A 216 29.92 11.90 -5.71
CA ALA A 216 31.16 12.38 -5.14
C ALA A 216 31.85 13.30 -6.16
N LEU A 217 32.49 14.38 -5.66
CA LEU A 217 33.27 15.27 -6.53
C LEU A 217 34.38 14.43 -7.20
N GLY A 218 34.19 14.02 -8.44
CA GLY A 218 35.09 13.17 -9.21
C GLY A 218 34.39 12.15 -10.11
N ASP A 219 33.13 11.80 -9.86
CA ASP A 219 32.35 10.83 -10.67
C ASP A 219 31.92 11.40 -12.05
N ASP A 220 31.90 12.73 -12.20
CA ASP A 220 31.50 13.41 -13.45
C ASP A 220 32.63 13.56 -14.49
N ALA A 221 33.85 13.14 -14.18
CA ALA A 221 35.00 13.36 -15.08
C ALA A 221 35.04 12.41 -16.29
N ASP A 222 34.20 11.36 -16.34
CA ASP A 222 34.21 10.33 -17.39
C ASP A 222 33.00 10.39 -18.35
N GLN A 223 32.16 11.45 -18.25
CA GLN A 223 30.99 11.66 -19.11
C GLN A 223 31.00 12.96 -19.90
N ALA A 224 32.17 13.43 -20.31
CA ALA A 224 32.25 14.48 -21.34
C ALA A 224 32.24 13.83 -22.74
N PRO A 225 31.40 14.32 -23.67
CA PRO A 225 31.24 13.76 -25.01
C PRO A 225 32.51 13.89 -25.89
#